data_b7bf6a3d390ae4f3edcceb060280a36d
#
_entry.id   b7bf6a3d390ae4f3edcceb060280a36d
#
_cell.length_a   1.000
_cell.length_b   1.000
_cell.length_c   1.000
_cell.angle_alpha   90.00
_cell.angle_beta   90.00
_cell.angle_gamma   90.00
#
_symmetry.space_group_name_H-M   'P 1'
#
loop_
_entity.id
_entity.type
_entity.pdbx_description
1 polymer ?
#
loop_
_entity_poly.entity_id
_entity_poly.type
_entity_poly.pdbx_seq_one_letter_code
_entity_poly.pdbx_strand_id
1 'polypeptide(L)'
;MKHSTKEEREQRIEQLRGEIAEGVEKLRDSDEWKRYLDYVGRFHRYSWNNILLIMHQSHGTASLVAGFSQWKERGRMVRKGEHGMKILGYSSRLVRDEDGNPKTDEDGNPIHKVWYPIVTVFDREADHPNRADTDPIEKVHAKNQANSPAQNAKTILHETAHTLLHQTLPDGEYGKHRGIYETEAESVAYIAAKWAGLDTKQYSISYVNGWSGGSAELIKQTAEHVRQAADTIITALETSRDQ
;
A
#
# COMPACT_ATOMS: atom_id res chain seq x y z
N MET A 1 17.36 25.81 -10.33
CA MET A 1 17.40 24.36 -10.03
C MET A 1 18.08 23.69 -11.22
N LYS A 2 19.18 22.91 -11.01
CA LYS A 2 19.75 22.10 -12.08
C LYS A 2 18.73 21.02 -12.47
N HIS A 3 18.36 20.97 -13.75
CA HIS A 3 17.58 19.86 -14.27
C HIS A 3 18.48 18.61 -14.29
N SER A 4 17.99 17.53 -13.69
CA SER A 4 18.65 16.23 -13.71
C SER A 4 18.78 15.76 -15.17
N THR A 5 19.95 15.23 -15.54
CA THR A 5 20.20 14.69 -16.89
C THR A 5 19.34 13.44 -17.13
N LYS A 6 19.29 12.97 -18.37
CA LYS A 6 18.58 11.73 -18.72
C LYS A 6 19.23 10.54 -18.02
N GLU A 7 20.57 10.49 -18.04
CA GLU A 7 21.38 9.45 -17.42
C GLU A 7 21.15 9.39 -15.89
N GLU A 8 21.16 10.55 -15.21
CA GLU A 8 20.91 10.62 -13.76
C GLU A 8 19.51 10.10 -13.41
N ARG A 9 18.51 10.36 -14.26
CA ARG A 9 17.14 9.84 -14.07
C ARG A 9 17.07 8.33 -14.28
N GLU A 10 17.71 7.80 -15.31
CA GLU A 10 17.78 6.37 -15.61
C GLU A 10 18.47 5.61 -14.46
N GLN A 11 19.61 6.12 -13.99
CA GLN A 11 20.33 5.56 -12.83
C GLN A 11 19.43 5.54 -11.58
N ARG A 12 18.68 6.63 -11.33
CA ARG A 12 17.80 6.70 -10.18
C ARG A 12 16.62 5.73 -10.28
N ILE A 13 16.05 5.55 -11.47
CA ILE A 13 14.99 4.55 -11.71
C ILE A 13 15.54 3.14 -11.44
N GLU A 14 16.74 2.84 -11.92
CA GLU A 14 17.34 1.51 -11.71
C GLU A 14 17.65 1.26 -10.23
N GLN A 15 18.11 2.27 -9.50
CA GLN A 15 18.28 2.18 -8.06
C GLN A 15 16.96 1.86 -7.36
N LEU A 16 15.86 2.57 -7.69
CA LEU A 16 14.53 2.31 -7.09
C LEU A 16 14.03 0.91 -7.42
N ARG A 17 14.30 0.39 -8.62
CA ARG A 17 13.98 -1.00 -8.99
C ARG A 17 14.76 -2.01 -8.14
N GLY A 18 16.03 -1.74 -7.88
CA GLY A 18 16.86 -2.55 -6.98
C GLY A 18 16.30 -2.56 -5.55
N GLU A 19 15.93 -1.39 -5.01
CA GLU A 19 15.30 -1.26 -3.68
C GLU A 19 13.99 -2.05 -3.58
N ILE A 20 13.16 -2.02 -4.64
CA ILE A 20 11.91 -2.82 -4.71
C ILE A 20 12.24 -4.32 -4.75
N ALA A 21 13.19 -4.75 -5.58
CA ALA A 21 13.56 -6.16 -5.69
C ALA A 21 14.10 -6.70 -4.37
N GLU A 22 14.95 -5.95 -3.68
CA GLU A 22 15.44 -6.30 -2.34
C GLU A 22 14.29 -6.38 -1.32
N GLY A 23 13.36 -5.41 -1.37
CA GLY A 23 12.17 -5.41 -0.53
C GLY A 23 11.32 -6.66 -0.73
N VAL A 24 11.10 -7.10 -1.98
CA VAL A 24 10.36 -8.32 -2.30
C VAL A 24 11.03 -9.57 -1.72
N GLU A 25 12.36 -9.68 -1.84
CA GLU A 25 13.07 -10.83 -1.27
C GLU A 25 12.95 -10.89 0.27
N LYS A 26 12.96 -9.73 0.93
CA LYS A 26 12.74 -9.65 2.39
C LYS A 26 11.34 -10.11 2.81
N LEU A 27 10.31 -9.93 1.98
CA LEU A 27 8.95 -10.40 2.28
C LEU A 27 8.82 -11.93 2.39
N ARG A 28 9.86 -12.68 2.06
CA ARG A 28 9.95 -14.13 2.34
C ARG A 28 10.04 -14.44 3.83
N ASP A 29 10.47 -13.48 4.63
CA ASP A 29 10.50 -13.57 6.09
C ASP A 29 9.14 -13.19 6.68
N SER A 30 8.68 -13.94 7.67
CA SER A 30 7.36 -13.74 8.28
C SER A 30 7.24 -12.41 9.04
N ASP A 31 8.32 -11.96 9.66
CA ASP A 31 8.32 -10.70 10.42
C ASP A 31 8.34 -9.51 9.45
N GLU A 32 9.10 -9.62 8.36
CA GLU A 32 9.11 -8.62 7.30
C GLU A 32 7.78 -8.56 6.56
N TRP A 33 7.12 -9.72 6.31
CA TRP A 33 5.76 -9.75 5.79
C TRP A 33 4.79 -9.02 6.71
N LYS A 34 4.82 -9.31 8.01
CA LYS A 34 3.98 -8.64 9.00
C LYS A 34 4.23 -7.14 9.07
N ARG A 35 5.50 -6.72 8.99
CA ARG A 35 5.87 -5.29 8.91
C ARG A 35 5.29 -4.65 7.65
N TYR A 36 5.37 -5.33 6.51
CA TYR A 36 4.75 -4.87 5.27
C TYR A 36 3.23 -4.68 5.43
N LEU A 37 2.52 -5.64 6.04
CA LEU A 37 1.08 -5.52 6.30
C LEU A 37 0.76 -4.31 7.20
N ASP A 38 1.59 -4.01 8.18
CA ASP A 38 1.46 -2.81 9.02
C ASP A 38 1.63 -1.52 8.19
N TYR A 39 2.52 -1.54 7.20
CA TYR A 39 2.69 -0.43 6.26
C TYR A 39 1.49 -0.30 5.31
N VAL A 40 0.97 -1.41 4.79
CA VAL A 40 -0.26 -1.39 3.96
C VAL A 40 -1.40 -0.74 4.73
N GLY A 41 -1.61 -1.08 5.99
CA GLY A 41 -2.64 -0.46 6.83
C GLY A 41 -2.54 1.06 6.98
N ARG A 42 -1.31 1.61 6.94
CA ARG A 42 -1.05 3.07 7.01
C ARG A 42 -1.08 3.75 5.64
N PHE A 43 -0.61 3.04 4.61
CA PHE A 43 -0.31 3.57 3.28
C PHE A 43 -1.11 2.90 2.17
N HIS A 44 -2.30 2.35 2.46
CA HIS A 44 -3.13 1.57 1.53
C HIS A 44 -3.41 2.28 0.20
N ARG A 45 -3.44 3.62 0.19
CA ARG A 45 -3.62 4.45 -1.01
C ARG A 45 -2.38 4.54 -1.91
N TYR A 46 -1.22 4.06 -1.44
CA TYR A 46 -0.02 3.96 -2.28
C TYR A 46 0.03 2.61 -2.99
N SER A 47 0.66 2.57 -4.16
CA SER A 47 0.95 1.29 -4.82
C SER A 47 1.89 0.45 -3.95
N TRP A 48 1.84 -0.88 -4.09
CA TRP A 48 2.70 -1.78 -3.33
C TRP A 48 4.20 -1.48 -3.53
N ASN A 49 4.62 -1.11 -4.75
CA ASN A 49 5.99 -0.65 -5.03
C ASN A 49 6.37 0.54 -4.17
N ASN A 50 5.47 1.52 -4.06
CA ASN A 50 5.72 2.73 -3.26
C ASN A 50 5.71 2.43 -1.77
N ILE A 51 4.89 1.49 -1.30
CA ILE A 51 4.92 1.03 0.09
C ILE A 51 6.29 0.41 0.41
N LEU A 52 6.82 -0.46 -0.46
CA LEU A 52 8.16 -1.03 -0.28
C LEU A 52 9.25 0.04 -0.29
N LEU A 53 9.19 1.01 -1.22
CA LEU A 53 10.15 2.11 -1.29
C LEU A 53 10.11 2.99 -0.03
N ILE A 54 8.93 3.31 0.48
CA ILE A 54 8.75 4.07 1.72
C ILE A 54 9.32 3.27 2.89
N MET A 55 8.97 1.99 3.01
CA MET A 55 9.44 1.11 4.07
C MET A 55 10.96 0.96 4.06
N HIS A 56 11.57 0.77 2.87
CA HIS A 56 13.01 0.65 2.71
C HIS A 56 13.72 1.95 3.09
N GLN A 57 13.34 3.09 2.49
CA GLN A 57 14.01 4.37 2.66
C GLN A 57 13.78 5.00 4.05
N SER A 58 12.67 4.69 4.71
CA SER A 58 12.41 5.12 6.09
C SER A 58 12.95 4.15 7.14
N HIS A 59 13.60 3.06 6.74
CA HIS A 59 14.03 1.98 7.66
C HIS A 59 12.88 1.46 8.54
N GLY A 60 11.66 1.49 8.04
CA GLY A 60 10.49 1.01 8.75
C GLY A 60 9.88 1.99 9.76
N THR A 61 10.29 3.25 9.80
CA THR A 61 9.83 4.24 10.80
C THR A 61 8.72 5.16 10.31
N ALA A 62 8.51 5.31 8.99
CA ALA A 62 7.52 6.24 8.46
C ALA A 62 6.11 6.03 9.03
N SER A 63 5.48 7.11 9.42
CA SER A 63 4.14 7.13 10.03
C SER A 63 3.06 7.69 9.10
N LEU A 64 3.37 8.77 8.40
CA LEU A 64 2.50 9.44 7.44
C LEU A 64 3.35 10.20 6.45
N VAL A 65 3.22 9.92 5.16
CA VAL A 65 4.03 10.58 4.13
C VAL A 65 3.18 11.39 3.17
N ALA A 66 3.72 12.52 2.72
CA ALA A 66 3.10 13.37 1.72
C ALA A 66 4.14 14.16 0.94
N GLY A 67 3.77 14.63 -0.26
CA GLY A 67 4.56 15.55 -1.04
C GLY A 67 4.66 16.93 -0.38
N PHE A 68 5.66 17.73 -0.77
CA PHE A 68 5.89 19.06 -0.21
C PHE A 68 4.65 19.97 -0.28
N SER A 69 3.96 20.01 -1.43
CA SER A 69 2.75 20.81 -1.61
C SER A 69 1.61 20.33 -0.72
N GLN A 70 1.44 19.01 -0.59
CA GLN A 70 0.40 18.40 0.25
C GLN A 70 0.61 18.73 1.74
N TRP A 71 1.87 18.76 2.23
CA TRP A 71 2.17 19.20 3.58
C TRP A 71 1.79 20.66 3.78
N LYS A 72 2.11 21.54 2.79
CA LYS A 72 1.74 22.94 2.84
C LYS A 72 0.22 23.14 2.85
N GLU A 73 -0.53 22.40 2.05
CA GLU A 73 -2.00 22.43 2.03
C GLU A 73 -2.61 22.00 3.38
N ARG A 74 -1.92 21.10 4.11
CA ARG A 74 -2.30 20.68 5.47
C ARG A 74 -1.82 21.66 6.56
N GLY A 75 -1.30 22.82 6.19
CA GLY A 75 -0.78 23.82 7.13
C GLY A 75 0.56 23.45 7.77
N ARG A 76 1.31 22.51 7.17
CA ARG A 76 2.60 22.00 7.69
C ARG A 76 3.73 22.35 6.71
N MET A 77 4.95 22.42 7.21
CA MET A 77 6.12 22.74 6.39
C MET A 77 7.25 21.74 6.63
N VAL A 78 7.77 21.21 5.54
CA VAL A 78 8.98 20.36 5.59
C VAL A 78 10.17 21.22 6.04
N ARG A 79 10.94 20.73 7.01
CA ARG A 79 12.13 21.43 7.54
C ARG A 79 13.19 21.57 6.46
N LYS A 80 13.92 22.67 6.51
CA LYS A 80 15.06 22.89 5.62
C LYS A 80 16.14 21.84 5.89
N GLY A 81 16.58 21.16 4.82
CA GLY A 81 17.63 20.14 4.91
C GLY A 81 17.11 18.72 5.08
N GLU A 82 15.81 18.52 5.25
CA GLU A 82 15.23 17.19 5.33
C GLU A 82 15.36 16.39 4.04
N HIS A 83 15.69 15.11 4.18
CA HIS A 83 15.82 14.17 3.08
C HIS A 83 14.50 13.46 2.82
N GLY A 84 13.89 13.76 1.67
CA GLY A 84 12.66 13.09 1.27
C GLY A 84 12.92 11.73 0.62
N MET A 85 11.96 10.83 0.77
CA MET A 85 11.93 9.52 0.13
C MET A 85 11.50 9.66 -1.33
N LYS A 86 12.11 8.85 -2.20
CA LYS A 86 11.83 8.85 -3.64
C LYS A 86 10.87 7.70 -3.96
N ILE A 87 9.75 8.04 -4.56
CA ILE A 87 8.73 7.09 -4.97
C ILE A 87 8.34 7.30 -6.43
N LEU A 88 7.60 6.35 -6.99
CA LEU A 88 7.11 6.40 -8.37
C LEU A 88 5.76 7.10 -8.40
N GLY A 89 5.71 8.28 -9.02
CA GLY A 89 4.45 8.96 -9.31
C GLY A 89 3.76 8.36 -10.52
N TYR A 90 2.51 8.72 -10.74
CA TYR A 90 1.77 8.45 -11.96
C TYR A 90 1.54 9.75 -12.70
N SER A 91 1.75 9.75 -14.00
CA SER A 91 1.41 10.88 -14.86
C SER A 91 0.91 10.37 -16.20
N SER A 92 -0.09 11.02 -16.74
CA SER A 92 -0.62 10.70 -18.07
C SER A 92 -0.92 11.96 -18.86
N ARG A 93 -0.80 11.86 -20.17
CA ARG A 93 -1.16 12.92 -21.10
C ARG A 93 -1.89 12.34 -22.29
N LEU A 94 -2.99 12.97 -22.65
CA LEU A 94 -3.74 12.66 -23.87
C LEU A 94 -2.85 12.82 -25.10
N VAL A 95 -2.79 11.79 -25.93
CA VAL A 95 -2.09 11.86 -27.21
C VAL A 95 -2.98 12.58 -28.21
N ARG A 96 -2.41 13.58 -28.91
CA ARG A 96 -3.11 14.36 -29.94
C ARG A 96 -2.47 14.13 -31.30
N ASP A 97 -3.27 14.27 -32.36
CA ASP A 97 -2.81 14.31 -33.74
C ASP A 97 -2.22 15.68 -34.11
N GLU A 98 -1.83 15.86 -35.38
CA GLU A 98 -1.25 17.12 -35.87
C GLU A 98 -2.24 18.27 -35.86
N ASP A 99 -3.53 17.98 -35.91
CA ASP A 99 -4.64 18.95 -35.87
C ASP A 99 -5.09 19.29 -34.43
N GLY A 100 -4.47 18.64 -33.42
CA GLY A 100 -4.76 18.87 -32.01
C GLY A 100 -5.91 18.04 -31.45
N ASN A 101 -6.52 17.14 -32.24
CA ASN A 101 -7.60 16.26 -31.79
C ASN A 101 -7.07 15.08 -30.97
N PRO A 102 -7.85 14.56 -30.02
CA PRO A 102 -7.49 13.33 -29.30
C PRO A 102 -7.33 12.14 -30.27
N LYS A 103 -6.19 11.45 -30.20
CA LYS A 103 -6.06 10.14 -30.87
C LYS A 103 -6.86 9.09 -30.11
N THR A 104 -7.56 8.22 -30.83
CA THR A 104 -8.32 7.12 -30.27
C THR A 104 -7.73 5.77 -30.69
N ASP A 105 -7.97 4.74 -29.89
CA ASP A 105 -7.71 3.34 -30.23
C ASP A 105 -8.77 2.78 -31.22
N GLU A 106 -8.69 1.48 -31.52
CA GLU A 106 -9.62 0.79 -32.42
C GLU A 106 -11.06 0.76 -31.88
N ASP A 107 -11.24 0.88 -30.55
CA ASP A 107 -12.53 0.91 -29.86
C ASP A 107 -13.07 2.35 -29.67
N GLY A 108 -12.35 3.36 -30.16
CA GLY A 108 -12.73 4.77 -30.04
C GLY A 108 -12.37 5.44 -28.72
N ASN A 109 -11.61 4.77 -27.84
CA ASN A 109 -11.18 5.35 -26.56
C ASN A 109 -9.96 6.26 -26.74
N PRO A 110 -9.87 7.40 -26.00
CA PRO A 110 -8.73 8.29 -26.08
C PRO A 110 -7.42 7.62 -25.66
N ILE A 111 -6.40 7.70 -26.49
CA ILE A 111 -5.06 7.17 -26.19
C ILE A 111 -4.32 8.11 -25.24
N HIS A 112 -3.85 7.56 -24.12
CA HIS A 112 -3.03 8.26 -23.14
C HIS A 112 -1.60 7.75 -23.14
N LYS A 113 -0.62 8.66 -23.20
CA LYS A 113 0.76 8.35 -22.90
C LYS A 113 0.96 8.43 -21.41
N VAL A 114 1.32 7.29 -20.81
CA VAL A 114 1.57 7.15 -19.36
C VAL A 114 3.08 7.14 -19.10
N TRP A 115 3.51 7.80 -18.02
CA TRP A 115 4.87 7.68 -17.50
C TRP A 115 4.87 7.80 -15.97
N TYR A 116 5.94 7.33 -15.36
CA TYR A 116 6.09 7.28 -13.90
C TYR A 116 7.25 8.19 -13.47
N PRO A 117 6.97 9.47 -13.17
CA PRO A 117 8.00 10.37 -12.68
C PRO A 117 8.44 9.99 -11.28
N ILE A 118 9.72 10.22 -10.96
CA ILE A 118 10.18 10.12 -9.58
C ILE A 118 9.68 11.35 -8.82
N VAL A 119 8.93 11.12 -7.76
CA VAL A 119 8.44 12.17 -6.86
C VAL A 119 9.07 12.04 -5.48
N THR A 120 9.13 13.14 -4.75
CA THR A 120 9.67 13.16 -3.39
C THR A 120 8.54 13.33 -2.40
N VAL A 121 8.50 12.43 -1.43
CA VAL A 121 7.60 12.52 -0.26
C VAL A 121 8.42 12.64 1.02
N PHE A 122 7.82 13.19 2.06
CA PHE A 122 8.42 13.44 3.36
C PHE A 122 7.53 12.84 4.42
N ASP A 123 8.13 12.22 5.45
CA ASP A 123 7.40 11.72 6.60
C ASP A 123 6.93 12.89 7.49
N ARG A 124 5.92 12.66 8.29
CA ARG A 124 5.39 13.62 9.28
C ARG A 124 6.47 14.12 10.24
N GLU A 125 7.44 13.30 10.59
CA GLU A 125 8.54 13.67 11.46
C GLU A 125 9.53 14.65 10.81
N ALA A 126 9.55 14.73 9.47
CA ALA A 126 10.36 15.68 8.71
C ALA A 126 9.76 17.09 8.67
N ASP A 127 8.61 17.31 9.27
CA ASP A 127 7.94 18.59 9.32
C ASP A 127 7.91 19.18 10.77
N HIS A 128 7.40 20.39 10.89
CA HIS A 128 6.98 20.95 12.16
C HIS A 128 5.56 21.54 12.03
N PRO A 129 4.72 21.37 13.05
CA PRO A 129 3.37 21.90 13.02
C PRO A 129 3.40 23.44 12.99
N ASN A 130 2.69 24.04 12.04
CA ASN A 130 2.44 25.47 12.02
C ASN A 130 1.36 25.88 13.03
N ARG A 131 0.65 24.91 13.62
CA ARG A 131 -0.37 25.01 14.67
C ARG A 131 -0.46 23.70 15.42
N ALA A 132 -0.92 23.74 16.68
CA ALA A 132 -1.20 22.58 17.48
C ALA A 132 -2.12 21.60 16.72
N ASP A 133 -1.54 20.51 16.28
CA ASP A 133 -2.24 19.42 15.61
C ASP A 133 -2.76 18.49 16.68
N THR A 134 -4.03 18.60 16.99
CA THR A 134 -4.73 17.60 17.77
C THR A 134 -5.14 16.49 16.81
N ASP A 135 -4.31 15.45 16.74
CA ASP A 135 -4.58 14.24 15.98
C ASP A 135 -5.83 13.53 16.58
N PRO A 136 -6.96 13.41 15.86
CA PRO A 136 -8.18 12.84 16.42
C PRO A 136 -8.20 11.31 16.46
N ILE A 137 -7.05 10.65 16.35
CA ILE A 137 -6.96 9.19 16.54
C ILE A 137 -6.47 8.89 17.96
N GLU A 138 -7.24 9.26 18.94
CA GLU A 138 -7.06 8.77 20.30
C GLU A 138 -7.99 7.58 20.56
N LYS A 139 -7.36 6.40 20.60
CA LYS A 139 -7.67 5.21 21.40
C LYS A 139 -9.11 5.04 21.88
N VAL A 140 -9.85 4.20 21.19
CA VAL A 140 -10.95 3.47 21.82
C VAL A 140 -10.43 2.12 22.30
N HIS A 141 -10.12 2.01 23.58
CA HIS A 141 -9.90 0.74 24.24
C HIS A 141 -11.24 0.14 24.64
N ALA A 142 -11.67 -0.93 23.98
CA ALA A 142 -12.76 -1.78 24.47
C ALA A 142 -12.16 -3.04 25.12
N LYS A 143 -12.32 -3.14 26.45
CA LYS A 143 -12.21 -4.42 27.17
C LYS A 143 -13.57 -5.09 27.10
N ASN A 144 -13.67 -6.34 26.62
CA ASN A 144 -14.39 -7.43 27.30
C ASN A 144 -14.38 -8.75 26.53
N GLN A 145 -14.32 -9.83 27.31
CA GLN A 145 -14.27 -11.23 26.91
C GLN A 145 -15.68 -11.83 26.72
N ALA A 146 -15.72 -12.79 25.84
CA ALA A 146 -16.67 -13.84 25.45
C ALA A 146 -17.15 -13.64 24.02
N ASN A 147 -16.78 -14.53 23.08
CA ASN A 147 -16.97 -14.44 21.61
C ASN A 147 -17.08 -12.98 21.16
N SER A 148 -15.96 -12.30 21.34
CA SER A 148 -15.97 -10.84 21.38
C SER A 148 -16.40 -10.29 20.00
N PRO A 149 -17.06 -9.14 19.94
CA PRO A 149 -17.33 -8.43 18.70
C PRO A 149 -16.10 -8.38 17.78
N ALA A 150 -14.89 -8.31 18.36
CA ALA A 150 -13.63 -8.35 17.66
C ALA A 150 -13.38 -9.69 16.94
N GLN A 151 -13.75 -10.82 17.55
CA GLN A 151 -13.59 -12.14 16.93
C GLN A 151 -14.60 -12.38 15.81
N ASN A 152 -15.82 -11.90 15.98
CA ASN A 152 -16.83 -11.91 14.92
C ASN A 152 -16.41 -11.00 13.77
N ALA A 153 -15.90 -9.80 14.07
CA ALA A 153 -15.38 -8.88 13.06
C ALA A 153 -14.21 -9.49 12.29
N LYS A 154 -13.28 -10.19 12.98
CA LYS A 154 -12.18 -10.93 12.32
C LYS A 154 -12.72 -11.93 11.30
N THR A 155 -13.67 -12.77 11.69
CA THR A 155 -14.27 -13.78 10.80
C THR A 155 -14.96 -13.11 9.60
N ILE A 156 -15.75 -12.05 9.83
CA ILE A 156 -16.40 -11.32 8.74
C ILE A 156 -15.36 -10.73 7.78
N LEU A 157 -14.29 -10.10 8.27
CA LEU A 157 -13.23 -9.54 7.44
C LEU A 157 -12.50 -10.60 6.64
N HIS A 158 -12.26 -11.77 7.23
CA HIS A 158 -11.64 -12.92 6.57
C HIS A 158 -12.50 -13.45 5.42
N GLU A 159 -13.80 -13.70 5.67
CA GLU A 159 -14.75 -14.15 4.64
C GLU A 159 -14.97 -13.08 3.55
N THR A 160 -14.97 -11.80 3.93
CA THR A 160 -15.02 -10.70 2.96
C THR A 160 -13.81 -10.69 2.06
N ALA A 161 -12.62 -10.95 2.61
CA ALA A 161 -11.38 -11.04 1.83
C ALA A 161 -11.43 -12.21 0.84
N HIS A 162 -11.92 -13.39 1.26
CA HIS A 162 -12.15 -14.51 0.34
C HIS A 162 -13.13 -14.14 -0.79
N THR A 163 -14.20 -13.44 -0.47
CA THR A 163 -15.16 -12.99 -1.48
C THR A 163 -14.51 -12.03 -2.49
N LEU A 164 -13.73 -11.07 -2.03
CA LEU A 164 -13.09 -10.09 -2.89
C LEU A 164 -11.99 -10.69 -3.77
N LEU A 165 -11.23 -11.66 -3.24
CA LEU A 165 -10.04 -12.18 -3.90
C LEU A 165 -10.29 -13.49 -4.67
N HIS A 166 -11.17 -14.36 -4.16
CA HIS A 166 -11.20 -15.75 -4.58
C HIS A 166 -12.55 -16.21 -5.16
N GLN A 167 -13.57 -15.35 -5.20
CA GLN A 167 -14.91 -15.73 -5.69
C GLN A 167 -14.94 -16.17 -7.16
N THR A 168 -14.03 -15.64 -7.98
CA THR A 168 -13.98 -15.90 -9.43
C THR A 168 -12.96 -16.96 -9.84
N LEU A 169 -12.36 -17.67 -8.85
CA LEU A 169 -11.40 -18.73 -9.16
C LEU A 169 -12.09 -19.91 -9.88
N PRO A 170 -11.39 -20.55 -10.85
CA PRO A 170 -11.88 -21.76 -11.49
C PRO A 170 -12.10 -22.89 -10.49
N ASP A 171 -13.05 -23.79 -10.80
CA ASP A 171 -13.34 -24.96 -9.98
C ASP A 171 -12.09 -25.78 -9.65
N GLY A 172 -11.88 -26.09 -8.38
CA GLY A 172 -10.74 -26.86 -7.87
C GLY A 172 -9.42 -26.07 -7.75
N GLU A 173 -9.33 -24.85 -8.20
CA GLU A 173 -8.12 -24.03 -8.13
C GLU A 173 -7.79 -23.65 -6.68
N TYR A 174 -8.82 -23.34 -5.89
CA TYR A 174 -8.66 -23.02 -4.47
C TYR A 174 -7.94 -24.15 -3.71
N GLY A 175 -8.32 -25.40 -3.98
CA GLY A 175 -7.72 -26.58 -3.32
C GLY A 175 -6.22 -26.74 -3.61
N LYS A 176 -5.78 -26.38 -4.83
CA LYS A 176 -4.37 -26.49 -5.25
C LYS A 176 -3.46 -25.47 -4.55
N HIS A 177 -3.99 -24.27 -4.27
CA HIS A 177 -3.23 -23.13 -3.74
C HIS A 177 -3.78 -22.62 -2.42
N ARG A 178 -4.50 -23.46 -1.69
CA ARG A 178 -5.20 -23.11 -0.44
C ARG A 178 -4.33 -22.30 0.53
N GLY A 179 -3.06 -22.71 0.71
CA GLY A 179 -2.15 -22.02 1.63
C GLY A 179 -1.91 -20.56 1.28
N ILE A 180 -1.84 -20.22 -0.02
CA ILE A 180 -1.67 -18.85 -0.51
C ILE A 180 -2.95 -18.07 -0.25
N TYR A 181 -4.10 -18.61 -0.64
CA TYR A 181 -5.40 -17.92 -0.52
C TYR A 181 -5.82 -17.67 0.92
N GLU A 182 -5.51 -18.61 1.84
CA GLU A 182 -5.71 -18.41 3.28
C GLU A 182 -4.79 -17.30 3.82
N THR A 183 -3.54 -17.25 3.35
CA THR A 183 -2.60 -16.18 3.76
C THR A 183 -3.07 -14.81 3.26
N GLU A 184 -3.55 -14.73 2.02
CA GLU A 184 -4.13 -13.50 1.47
C GLU A 184 -5.31 -13.03 2.32
N ALA A 185 -6.28 -13.92 2.59
CA ALA A 185 -7.47 -13.57 3.37
C ALA A 185 -7.14 -13.16 4.81
N GLU A 186 -6.25 -13.91 5.49
CA GLU A 186 -5.83 -13.57 6.86
C GLU A 186 -5.04 -12.26 6.91
N SER A 187 -4.21 -11.98 5.88
CA SER A 187 -3.45 -10.73 5.77
C SER A 187 -4.38 -9.53 5.59
N VAL A 188 -5.39 -9.63 4.72
CA VAL A 188 -6.40 -8.58 4.52
C VAL A 188 -7.20 -8.33 5.80
N ALA A 189 -7.67 -9.42 6.46
CA ALA A 189 -8.39 -9.31 7.71
C ALA A 189 -7.55 -8.66 8.82
N TYR A 190 -6.25 -9.00 8.90
CA TYR A 190 -5.32 -8.36 9.84
C TYR A 190 -5.21 -6.85 9.60
N ILE A 191 -4.99 -6.44 8.35
CA ILE A 191 -4.84 -5.02 7.98
C ILE A 191 -6.10 -4.25 8.33
N ALA A 192 -7.27 -4.73 7.89
CA ALA A 192 -8.55 -4.06 8.09
C ALA A 192 -8.93 -3.98 9.58
N ALA A 193 -8.72 -5.07 10.34
CA ALA A 193 -8.96 -5.10 11.78
C ALA A 193 -8.06 -4.12 12.52
N LYS A 194 -6.76 -4.11 12.20
CA LYS A 194 -5.80 -3.18 12.81
C LYS A 194 -6.13 -1.73 12.50
N TRP A 195 -6.50 -1.42 11.23
CA TRP A 195 -6.96 -0.10 10.83
C TRP A 195 -8.22 0.33 11.60
N ALA A 196 -9.15 -0.59 11.84
CA ALA A 196 -10.35 -0.35 12.62
C ALA A 196 -10.09 -0.23 14.14
N GLY A 197 -8.85 -0.41 14.60
CA GLY A 197 -8.48 -0.34 16.02
C GLY A 197 -8.79 -1.60 16.83
N LEU A 198 -9.06 -2.73 16.18
CA LEU A 198 -9.29 -4.01 16.84
C LEU A 198 -7.96 -4.61 17.34
N ASP A 199 -8.02 -5.40 18.42
CA ASP A 199 -6.84 -6.13 18.92
C ASP A 199 -6.47 -7.27 17.96
N THR A 200 -5.29 -7.16 17.36
CA THR A 200 -4.77 -8.12 16.39
C THR A 200 -3.70 -9.06 16.97
N LYS A 201 -3.48 -9.05 18.29
CA LYS A 201 -2.45 -9.89 18.93
C LYS A 201 -2.66 -11.39 18.71
N GLN A 202 -3.90 -11.84 18.54
CA GLN A 202 -4.27 -13.25 18.31
C GLN A 202 -4.30 -13.61 16.81
N TYR A 203 -3.97 -12.69 15.91
CA TYR A 203 -3.83 -13.03 14.49
C TYR A 203 -2.51 -13.77 14.30
N SER A 204 -2.58 -15.07 14.09
CA SER A 204 -1.46 -15.82 13.54
C SER A 204 -1.56 -15.74 12.02
N ILE A 205 -0.81 -14.83 11.44
CA ILE A 205 -0.64 -14.82 9.99
C ILE A 205 0.16 -16.09 9.70
N SER A 206 -0.52 -17.10 9.17
CA SER A 206 0.12 -18.35 8.79
C SER A 206 1.12 -18.04 7.70
N TYR A 207 2.40 -18.04 8.08
CA TYR A 207 3.49 -17.97 7.11
C TYR A 207 3.36 -19.17 6.17
N VAL A 208 3.23 -18.92 4.89
CA VAL A 208 3.17 -20.00 3.92
C VAL A 208 4.55 -20.63 3.84
N ASN A 209 4.71 -21.81 4.45
CA ASN A 209 5.93 -22.62 4.31
C ASN A 209 6.30 -22.92 2.83
N GLY A 210 5.43 -22.56 1.88
CA GLY A 210 5.66 -22.63 0.44
C GLY A 210 6.34 -21.40 -0.18
N TRP A 211 6.46 -20.27 0.56
CA TRP A 211 7.11 -19.08 0.00
C TRP A 211 8.64 -19.18 -0.04
N SER A 212 9.23 -20.05 0.77
CA SER A 212 10.67 -20.36 0.70
C SER A 212 11.10 -20.90 -0.67
N GLY A 213 10.15 -21.48 -1.45
CA GLY A 213 10.34 -21.91 -2.83
C GLY A 213 9.54 -21.08 -3.87
N GLY A 214 8.74 -20.12 -3.44
CA GLY A 214 7.91 -19.27 -4.32
C GLY A 214 8.74 -18.29 -5.15
N SER A 215 8.32 -18.00 -6.37
CA SER A 215 8.96 -16.99 -7.20
C SER A 215 8.74 -15.58 -6.61
N ALA A 216 9.67 -14.65 -6.88
CA ALA A 216 9.49 -13.24 -6.54
C ALA A 216 8.19 -12.68 -7.12
N GLU A 217 7.76 -13.18 -8.27
CA GLU A 217 6.52 -12.79 -8.92
C GLU A 217 5.28 -13.19 -8.11
N LEU A 218 5.26 -14.40 -7.54
CA LEU A 218 4.17 -14.84 -6.67
C LEU A 218 4.06 -13.94 -5.42
N ILE A 219 5.18 -13.59 -4.80
CA ILE A 219 5.19 -12.69 -3.64
C ILE A 219 4.63 -11.31 -4.01
N LYS A 220 5.02 -10.79 -5.16
CA LYS A 220 4.51 -9.51 -5.69
C LYS A 220 3.00 -9.56 -5.91
N GLN A 221 2.50 -10.59 -6.58
CA GLN A 221 1.08 -10.77 -6.87
C GLN A 221 0.28 -10.83 -5.57
N THR A 222 0.70 -11.66 -4.62
CA THR A 222 0.05 -11.76 -3.31
C THR A 222 0.08 -10.42 -2.56
N ALA A 223 1.22 -9.72 -2.53
CA ALA A 223 1.33 -8.43 -1.87
C ALA A 223 0.38 -7.38 -2.48
N GLU A 224 0.22 -7.37 -3.80
CA GLU A 224 -0.69 -6.46 -4.49
C GLU A 224 -2.16 -6.85 -4.27
N HIS A 225 -2.52 -8.13 -4.33
CA HIS A 225 -3.87 -8.62 -4.04
C HIS A 225 -4.30 -8.22 -2.63
N VAL A 226 -3.45 -8.49 -1.64
CA VAL A 226 -3.70 -8.13 -0.23
C VAL A 226 -3.89 -6.63 -0.08
N ARG A 227 -3.03 -5.82 -0.71
CA ARG A 227 -3.15 -4.37 -0.66
C ARG A 227 -4.46 -3.87 -1.26
N GLN A 228 -4.82 -4.34 -2.45
CA GLN A 228 -6.04 -3.91 -3.15
C GLN A 228 -7.31 -4.27 -2.37
N ALA A 229 -7.40 -5.49 -1.85
CA ALA A 229 -8.54 -5.91 -1.05
C ALA A 229 -8.62 -5.13 0.27
N ALA A 230 -7.48 -4.89 0.94
CA ALA A 230 -7.44 -4.07 2.14
C ALA A 230 -7.88 -2.63 1.87
N ASP A 231 -7.40 -2.01 0.78
CA ASP A 231 -7.81 -0.66 0.37
C ASP A 231 -9.32 -0.58 0.12
N THR A 232 -9.89 -1.58 -0.55
CA THR A 232 -11.34 -1.67 -0.81
C THR A 232 -12.13 -1.70 0.49
N ILE A 233 -11.75 -2.55 1.44
CA ILE A 233 -12.44 -2.67 2.74
C ILE A 233 -12.28 -1.39 3.55
N ILE A 234 -11.07 -0.85 3.66
CA ILE A 234 -10.79 0.37 4.42
C ILE A 234 -11.59 1.55 3.86
N THR A 235 -11.60 1.73 2.54
CA THR A 235 -12.36 2.81 1.88
C THR A 235 -13.86 2.68 2.15
N ALA A 236 -14.42 1.46 2.13
CA ALA A 236 -15.82 1.23 2.47
C ALA A 236 -16.11 1.58 3.94
N LEU A 237 -15.20 1.23 4.87
CA LEU A 237 -15.33 1.57 6.28
C LEU A 237 -15.17 3.09 6.54
N GLU A 238 -14.30 3.79 5.82
CA GLU A 238 -14.18 5.25 5.88
C GLU A 238 -15.49 5.91 5.45
N THR A 239 -16.04 5.50 4.32
CA THR A 239 -17.28 6.07 3.77
C THR A 239 -18.48 5.86 4.72
N SER A 240 -18.54 4.73 5.42
CA SER A 240 -19.63 4.45 6.38
C SER A 240 -19.51 5.22 7.71
N ARG A 241 -18.33 5.76 8.03
CA ARG A 241 -18.11 6.61 9.21
C ARG A 241 -18.55 8.06 9.00
N ASP A 242 -18.55 8.51 7.74
CA ASP A 242 -18.88 9.89 7.36
C ASP A 242 -20.39 10.10 7.12
N GLN A 243 -21.21 9.03 7.27
CA GLN A 243 -22.68 9.04 7.24
C GLN A 243 -23.29 8.98 8.63
#